data_690312c081b1737089901e91624790dd
#
_entry.id   690312c081b1737089901e91624790dd
#
_cell.length_a   1.000
_cell.length_b   1.000
_cell.length_c   1.000
_cell.angle_alpha   90.00
_cell.angle_beta   90.00
_cell.angle_gamma   90.00
#
_symmetry.space_group_name_H-M   'P 1'
#
loop_
_entity.id
_entity.type
_entity.pdbx_description
1 polymer ?
#
loop_
_entity_poly.entity_id
_entity_poly.type
_entity_poly.pdbx_seq_one_letter_code
_entity_poly.pdbx_strand_id
1 'polypeptide(L)' 'MPTGKVKWFSLEKGFGFIESDEGEDVYLAATALPEGVTTVKPGTKLEFGVADGRRGPQALSVRV' A
#
# COMPACT_ATOMS: atom_id res chain seq x y z
N MET A 1 -13.55 2.33 -3.47
CA MET A 1 -12.33 2.04 -2.71
C MET A 1 -11.36 3.20 -2.86
N PRO A 2 -10.63 3.55 -1.81
CA PRO A 2 -9.60 4.57 -1.92
C PRO A 2 -8.54 4.20 -2.96
N THR A 3 -7.93 5.21 -3.55
CA THR A 3 -6.83 5.03 -4.49
C THR A 3 -5.64 5.87 -4.04
N GLY A 4 -4.47 5.52 -4.53
CA GLY A 4 -3.26 6.25 -4.22
C GLY A 4 -2.09 5.76 -5.03
N LYS A 5 -0.92 6.32 -4.75
CA LYS A 5 0.32 5.96 -5.42
C LYS A 5 1.33 5.46 -4.40
N VAL A 6 2.08 4.46 -4.78
CA VAL A 6 3.17 3.96 -3.94
C VAL A 6 4.22 5.04 -3.78
N LYS A 7 4.56 5.40 -2.54
CA LYS A 7 5.67 6.31 -2.25
C LYS A 7 6.98 5.56 -2.34
N TRP A 8 7.05 4.42 -1.67
CA TRP A 8 8.17 3.51 -1.73
C TRP A 8 7.73 2.16 -1.19
N PHE A 9 8.46 1.13 -1.56
CA PHE A 9 8.22 -0.20 -1.05
C PHE A 9 9.55 -0.92 -0.94
N SER A 10 9.76 -1.65 0.16
CA SER A 10 10.98 -2.43 0.37
C SER A 10 10.61 -3.90 0.49
N LEU A 11 10.95 -4.68 -0.53
CA LEU A 11 10.75 -6.12 -0.51
C LEU A 11 11.57 -6.75 0.62
N GLU A 12 12.77 -6.24 0.84
CA GLU A 12 13.66 -6.72 1.90
C GLU A 12 13.05 -6.54 3.28
N LYS A 13 12.43 -5.39 3.52
CA LYS A 13 11.77 -5.09 4.80
C LYS A 13 10.36 -5.66 4.87
N GLY A 14 9.77 -5.97 3.73
CA GLY A 14 8.42 -6.52 3.65
C GLY A 14 7.30 -5.52 3.82
N PHE A 15 7.57 -4.23 3.62
CA PHE A 15 6.53 -3.20 3.72
C PHE A 15 6.91 -1.95 2.94
N GLY A 16 5.96 -1.05 2.81
CA GLY A 16 6.15 0.24 2.19
C GLY A 16 5.04 1.20 2.58
N PHE A 17 4.94 2.30 1.85
CA PHE A 17 3.89 3.29 2.07
C PHE A 17 3.26 3.72 0.77
N ILE A 18 1.96 4.00 0.85
CA ILE A 18 1.17 4.55 -0.24
C ILE A 18 0.77 5.96 0.17
N GLU A 19 0.86 6.91 -0.76
CA GLU A 19 0.26 8.21 -0.57
C GLU A 19 -1.13 8.16 -1.19
N SER A 20 -2.17 8.27 -0.35
CA SER A 20 -3.54 8.26 -0.85
C SER A 20 -3.84 9.53 -1.65
N ASP A 21 -4.88 9.50 -2.47
CA ASP A 21 -5.31 10.67 -3.22
C ASP A 21 -5.74 11.82 -2.31
N GLU A 22 -6.03 11.53 -1.05
CA GLU A 22 -6.37 12.53 -0.04
C GLU A 22 -5.14 13.10 0.68
N GLY A 23 -3.95 12.62 0.33
CA GLY A 23 -2.70 13.11 0.91
C GLY A 23 -2.20 12.37 2.14
N GLU A 24 -2.92 11.38 2.61
CA GLU A 24 -2.51 10.60 3.77
C GLU A 24 -1.55 9.49 3.39
N ASP A 25 -0.58 9.21 4.26
CA ASP A 25 0.29 8.06 4.10
C ASP A 25 -0.40 6.83 4.68
N VAL A 26 -0.44 5.75 3.89
CA VAL A 26 -1.07 4.50 4.27
C VAL A 26 0.00 3.41 4.28
N TYR A 27 0.07 2.67 5.38
CA TYR A 27 1.01 1.56 5.52
C TYR A 27 0.63 0.43 4.57
N LEU A 28 1.60 -0.08 3.83
CA LEU A 28 1.40 -1.19 2.90
C LEU A 28 2.30 -2.35 3.31
N ALA A 29 1.70 -3.43 3.81
CA ALA A 29 2.45 -4.64 4.11
C ALA A 29 2.54 -5.53 2.85
N ALA A 30 3.64 -6.26 2.72
CA ALA A 30 3.81 -7.19 1.59
C ALA A 30 2.68 -8.21 1.53
N THR A 31 2.17 -8.62 2.68
CA THR A 31 1.05 -9.58 2.76
C THR A 31 -0.27 -9.03 2.23
N ALA A 32 -0.38 -7.72 2.08
CA ALA A 32 -1.58 -7.10 1.53
C ALA A 32 -1.59 -7.06 0.00
N LEU A 33 -0.47 -7.35 -0.63
CA LEU A 33 -0.37 -7.35 -2.09
C LEU A 33 -1.18 -8.50 -2.69
N PRO A 34 -1.71 -8.34 -3.92
CA PRO A 34 -2.42 -9.41 -4.59
C PRO A 34 -1.54 -10.63 -4.82
N GLU A 35 -2.17 -11.79 -4.96
CA GLU A 35 -1.45 -13.01 -5.29
C GLU A 35 -0.67 -12.83 -6.58
N GLY A 36 0.57 -13.29 -6.58
CA GLY A 36 1.45 -13.16 -7.73
C GLY A 36 2.20 -11.83 -7.81
N VAL A 37 1.84 -10.85 -6.96
CA VAL A 37 2.54 -9.57 -6.91
C VAL A 37 3.44 -9.58 -5.69
N THR A 38 4.75 -9.53 -5.90
CA THR A 38 5.73 -9.58 -4.82
C THR A 38 6.29 -8.22 -4.44
N THR A 39 6.23 -7.26 -5.37
CA THR A 39 6.73 -5.91 -5.13
C THR A 39 5.99 -4.91 -6.01
N VAL A 40 6.05 -3.64 -5.64
CA VAL A 40 5.50 -2.54 -6.43
C VAL A 40 6.53 -1.43 -6.53
N LYS A 41 6.51 -0.71 -7.65
CA LYS A 41 7.45 0.38 -7.88
C LYS A 41 6.88 1.70 -7.36
N PRO A 42 7.72 2.64 -6.91
CA PRO A 42 7.25 3.98 -6.57
C PRO A 42 6.49 4.63 -7.74
N GLY A 43 5.38 5.27 -7.41
CA GLY A 43 4.53 5.90 -8.41
C GLY A 43 3.45 4.98 -8.99
N THR A 44 3.45 3.70 -8.67
CA THR A 44 2.41 2.77 -9.11
C THR A 44 1.09 3.15 -8.48
N LYS A 45 0.05 3.28 -9.30
CA LYS A 45 -1.29 3.59 -8.83
C LYS A 45 -1.98 2.31 -8.36
N LEU A 46 -2.57 2.36 -7.17
CA LEU A 46 -3.23 1.23 -6.54
C LEU A 46 -4.63 1.60 -6.07
N GLU A 47 -5.49 0.59 -6.00
CA GLU A 47 -6.74 0.65 -5.26
C GLU A 47 -6.59 -0.20 -4.01
N PHE A 48 -7.17 0.25 -2.91
CA PHE A 48 -7.04 -0.48 -1.65
C PHE A 48 -8.14 -0.10 -0.68
N GLY A 49 -8.37 -0.96 0.31
CA GLY A 49 -9.18 -0.62 1.47
C GLY A 49 -8.29 -0.07 2.56
N VAL A 50 -8.86 0.68 3.49
CA VAL A 50 -8.13 1.24 4.62
C VAL A 50 -8.72 0.73 5.92
N ALA A 51 -7.85 0.29 6.82
CA ALA A 51 -8.24 -0.09 8.17
C ALA A 51 -7.25 0.50 9.16
N ASP A 52 -7.68 0.66 10.41
CA ASP A 52 -6.80 1.13 11.45
C ASP A 52 -5.84 0.01 11.87
N GLY A 53 -4.56 0.30 11.82
CA GLY A 53 -3.52 -0.61 12.26
C GLY A 53 -2.69 0.00 13.38
N ARG A 54 -1.70 -0.74 13.87
CA ARG A 54 -0.82 -0.26 14.94
C ARG A 54 -0.03 0.98 14.54
N ARG A 55 0.22 1.14 13.25
CA ARG A 55 1.02 2.25 12.72
C ARG A 55 0.15 3.34 12.10
N GLY A 56 -1.15 3.28 12.31
CA GLY A 56 -2.11 4.18 11.69
C GLY A 56 -2.85 3.50 10.55
N PRO A 57 -3.30 4.26 9.54
CA PRO A 57 -4.01 3.67 8.41
C PRO A 57 -3.19 2.61 7.71
N GLN A 58 -3.81 1.47 7.42
CA GLN A 58 -3.17 0.33 6.78
C GLN A 58 -3.98 -0.11 5.56
N ALA A 59 -3.29 -0.36 4.46
CA ALA A 59 -3.93 -0.83 3.22
C ALA A 59 -4.33 -2.30 3.33
N LEU A 60 -5.53 -2.60 2.83
CA LEU A 60 -6.07 -3.95 2.75
C LEU A 60 -6.59 -4.19 1.35
N SER A 61 -6.62 -5.46 0.93
CA SER A 61 -7.22 -5.86 -0.35
C SER A 61 -6.69 -5.02 -1.51
N VAL A 62 -5.40 -4.87 -1.57
CA VAL A 62 -4.74 -4.04 -2.59
C VAL A 62 -4.98 -4.62 -3.98
N ARG A 63 -5.28 -3.74 -4.94
CA ARG A 63 -5.39 -4.09 -6.36
C ARG A 63 -4.45 -3.22 -7.18
N VAL A 64 -3.72 -3.83 -8.04
CA VAL A 64 -2.81 -3.13 -8.97
C VAL A 64 -3.40 -3.02 -10.36
#